data_d1f55a414920a4790f5b5b556ff11731
#
_entry.id   d1f55a414920a4790f5b5b556ff11731
#
_cell.length_a   1.000
_cell.length_b   1.000
_cell.length_c   1.000
_cell.angle_alpha   90.00
_cell.angle_beta   90.00
_cell.angle_gamma   90.00
#
_symmetry.space_group_name_H-M   'P 1'
#
loop_
_entity.id
_entity.type
_entity.pdbx_description
1 polymer ?
#
loop_
_entity_poly.entity_id
_entity_poly.type
_entity_poly.pdbx_seq_one_letter_code
_entity_poly.pdbx_strand_id
1 'polypeptide(L)'
;SNAADYSQFKAEMKTLQYSLYLQDQMNISENFKLTAGIRFEMPKYPSLKNNYNEDFARCDFGGVSYSTDQVPSAKISVSPRVGFNWDITGERKYVLRGGTGLYVGRLPFVWLVSAVGNSNVGQNQYYYTKVADAALKPHFQPSVSGVLNELYPNGRTVDIKSPKDPTIIDKDLKMPSTWKTSLAFDAKLPGDIDFSIEGIFNKDINPAVISNKAIKPSETTITFNPNDTRDSYGKYSDASWTNNRNN
;
A
#
# COMPACT_ATOMS: atom_id res chain seq x y z
N SER A 1 -28.19 21.86 -2.20
CA SER A 1 -28.20 20.40 -1.99
C SER A 1 -28.18 20.11 -0.51
N ASN A 2 -29.19 19.39 -0.05
CA ASN A 2 -29.34 19.05 1.36
C ASN A 2 -28.12 18.25 1.84
N ALA A 3 -27.47 18.78 2.84
CA ALA A 3 -26.28 18.20 3.48
C ALA A 3 -26.54 16.90 4.27
N ALA A 4 -27.65 16.22 4.03
CA ALA A 4 -28.01 14.99 4.73
C ALA A 4 -27.42 13.72 4.09
N ASP A 5 -26.94 13.80 2.85
CA ASP A 5 -26.30 12.66 2.19
C ASP A 5 -24.78 12.81 2.20
N TYR A 6 -24.15 12.17 3.18
CA TYR A 6 -22.69 12.10 3.28
C TYR A 6 -22.07 10.97 2.42
N SER A 7 -22.85 10.29 1.59
CA SER A 7 -22.38 9.19 0.76
C SER A 7 -21.29 9.61 -0.21
N GLN A 8 -21.38 10.84 -0.75
CA GLN A 8 -20.38 11.41 -1.64
C GLN A 8 -19.00 11.63 -1.00
N PHE A 9 -18.92 11.66 0.33
CA PHE A 9 -17.66 11.83 1.07
C PHE A 9 -17.05 10.52 1.50
N LYS A 10 -17.70 9.39 1.21
CA LYS A 10 -17.19 8.06 1.53
C LYS A 10 -16.42 7.51 0.35
N ALA A 11 -15.17 7.14 0.59
CA ALA A 11 -14.41 6.34 -0.35
C ALA A 11 -14.88 4.87 -0.21
N GLU A 12 -15.82 4.45 -1.05
CA GLU A 12 -16.28 3.07 -1.09
C GLU A 12 -15.49 2.27 -2.09
N MET A 13 -15.09 1.07 -1.70
CA MET A 13 -14.33 0.18 -2.53
C MET A 13 -14.81 -1.25 -2.41
N LYS A 14 -15.02 -1.90 -3.55
CA LYS A 14 -15.37 -3.32 -3.64
C LYS A 14 -14.20 -4.05 -4.31
N THR A 15 -13.65 -5.03 -3.65
CA THR A 15 -12.60 -5.89 -4.22
C THR A 15 -13.09 -7.32 -4.30
N LEU A 16 -12.66 -8.04 -5.33
CA LEU A 16 -12.89 -9.46 -5.47
C LEU A 16 -11.54 -10.18 -5.40
N GLN A 17 -11.52 -11.31 -4.73
CA GLN A 17 -10.36 -12.17 -4.70
C GLN A 17 -10.76 -13.59 -4.99
N TYR A 18 -10.18 -14.15 -6.03
CA TYR A 18 -10.32 -15.56 -6.36
C TYR A 18 -9.13 -16.32 -5.80
N SER A 19 -9.36 -17.47 -5.19
CA SER A 19 -8.30 -18.34 -4.71
C SER A 19 -8.65 -19.80 -4.94
N LEU A 20 -7.64 -20.56 -5.37
CA LEU A 20 -7.66 -22.00 -5.49
C LEU A 20 -6.49 -22.55 -4.67
N TYR A 21 -6.74 -23.57 -3.90
CA TYR A 21 -5.75 -24.20 -3.03
C TYR A 21 -5.80 -25.72 -3.19
N LEU A 22 -4.64 -26.32 -3.37
CA LEU A 22 -4.45 -27.76 -3.38
C LEU A 22 -3.36 -28.10 -2.38
N GLN A 23 -3.66 -29.04 -1.50
CA GLN A 23 -2.70 -29.54 -0.53
C GLN A 23 -2.84 -31.05 -0.39
N ASP A 24 -1.72 -31.70 -0.26
CA ASP A 24 -1.62 -33.12 0.11
C ASP A 24 -0.81 -33.28 1.38
N GLN A 25 -1.21 -34.24 2.20
CA GLN A 25 -0.55 -34.62 3.43
C GLN A 25 -0.26 -36.11 3.38
N MET A 26 1.00 -36.44 3.23
CA MET A 26 1.48 -37.80 3.06
C MET A 26 2.13 -38.30 4.35
N ASN A 27 1.69 -39.43 4.85
CA ASN A 27 2.42 -40.17 5.87
C ASN A 27 3.44 -41.08 5.15
N ILE A 28 4.66 -40.59 5.02
CA ILE A 28 5.75 -41.33 4.35
C ILE A 28 6.16 -42.54 5.18
N SER A 29 6.10 -42.43 6.51
CA SER A 29 6.22 -43.50 7.46
C SER A 29 5.34 -43.23 8.68
N GLU A 30 5.28 -44.16 9.65
CA GLU A 30 4.54 -43.95 10.90
C GLU A 30 5.01 -42.68 11.64
N ASN A 31 6.29 -42.36 11.50
CA ASN A 31 6.95 -41.29 12.24
C ASN A 31 7.25 -40.04 11.38
N PHE A 32 7.06 -40.10 10.06
CA PHE A 32 7.40 -39.02 9.17
C PHE A 32 6.19 -38.59 8.33
N LYS A 33 5.79 -37.33 8.53
CA LYS A 33 4.69 -36.67 7.81
C LYS A 33 5.24 -35.57 6.95
N LEU A 34 4.87 -35.58 5.67
CA LEU A 34 5.16 -34.52 4.69
C LEU A 34 3.86 -33.86 4.27
N THR A 35 3.86 -32.54 4.22
CA THR A 35 2.75 -31.75 3.69
C THR A 35 3.26 -30.90 2.54
N ALA A 36 2.64 -30.99 1.37
CA ALA A 36 2.92 -30.13 0.23
C ALA A 36 1.65 -29.47 -0.27
N GLY A 37 1.73 -28.22 -0.64
CA GLY A 37 0.58 -27.49 -1.13
C GLY A 37 0.96 -26.35 -2.05
N ILE A 38 0.00 -25.95 -2.86
CA ILE A 38 0.12 -24.82 -3.77
C ILE A 38 -1.18 -24.00 -3.72
N ARG A 39 -1.05 -22.68 -3.66
CA ARG A 39 -2.17 -21.77 -3.67
C ARG A 39 -2.02 -20.78 -4.81
N PHE A 40 -3.10 -20.60 -5.53
CA PHE A 40 -3.25 -19.59 -6.58
C PHE A 40 -4.21 -18.52 -6.07
N GLU A 41 -3.83 -17.27 -6.22
CA GLU A 41 -4.66 -16.13 -5.82
C GLU A 41 -4.65 -15.08 -6.92
N MET A 42 -5.82 -14.56 -7.24
CA MET A 42 -6.01 -13.48 -8.21
C MET A 42 -6.90 -12.39 -7.60
N PRO A 43 -6.34 -11.28 -7.13
CA PRO A 43 -7.11 -10.14 -6.73
C PRO A 43 -7.63 -9.39 -7.96
N LYS A 44 -8.87 -8.91 -7.87
CA LYS A 44 -9.47 -8.02 -8.87
C LYS A 44 -9.90 -6.73 -8.18
N TYR A 45 -9.34 -5.64 -8.63
CA TYR A 45 -9.64 -4.31 -8.11
C TYR A 45 -10.73 -3.63 -8.94
N PRO A 46 -11.55 -2.78 -8.31
CA PRO A 46 -12.57 -2.04 -9.02
C PRO A 46 -11.95 -1.00 -9.96
N SER A 47 -12.70 -0.61 -10.96
CA SER A 47 -12.33 0.53 -11.79
C SER A 47 -12.46 1.82 -10.98
N LEU A 48 -11.44 2.66 -11.02
CA LEU A 48 -11.44 4.01 -10.43
C LEU A 48 -11.74 5.10 -11.47
N LYS A 49 -12.41 4.79 -12.58
CA LYS A 49 -12.69 5.75 -13.66
C LYS A 49 -13.35 7.05 -13.19
N ASN A 50 -14.18 6.97 -12.16
CA ASN A 50 -14.82 8.16 -11.57
C ASN A 50 -13.85 9.06 -10.78
N ASN A 51 -12.62 8.60 -10.56
CA ASN A 51 -11.56 9.37 -9.89
C ASN A 51 -10.50 9.90 -10.86
N TYR A 52 -10.76 9.80 -12.17
CA TYR A 52 -9.86 10.34 -13.18
C TYR A 52 -9.80 11.86 -13.08
N ASN A 53 -8.60 12.37 -12.82
CA ASN A 53 -8.31 13.79 -12.78
C ASN A 53 -7.52 14.18 -14.03
N GLU A 54 -8.17 14.88 -14.95
CA GLU A 54 -7.60 15.26 -16.24
C GLU A 54 -6.42 16.20 -16.10
N ASP A 55 -6.48 17.16 -15.17
CA ASP A 55 -5.40 18.11 -14.92
C ASP A 55 -4.15 17.40 -14.42
N PHE A 56 -4.32 16.40 -13.54
CA PHE A 56 -3.20 15.59 -13.07
C PHE A 56 -2.62 14.71 -14.19
N ALA A 57 -3.45 14.12 -15.02
CA ALA A 57 -3.01 13.24 -16.10
C ALA A 57 -2.19 13.98 -17.18
N ARG A 58 -2.33 15.31 -17.28
CA ARG A 58 -1.52 16.16 -18.16
C ARG A 58 -0.16 16.53 -17.60
N CYS A 59 0.08 16.28 -16.30
CA CYS A 59 1.36 16.62 -15.68
C CYS A 59 2.47 15.70 -16.18
N ASP A 60 3.63 16.28 -16.43
CA ASP A 60 4.83 15.55 -16.83
C ASP A 60 5.79 15.42 -15.65
N PHE A 61 6.17 14.18 -15.35
CA PHE A 61 7.11 13.83 -14.29
C PHE A 61 8.41 13.26 -14.90
N GLY A 62 9.05 14.03 -15.77
CA GLY A 62 10.28 13.61 -16.44
C GLY A 62 10.03 12.64 -17.60
N GLY A 63 9.07 12.96 -18.46
CA GLY A 63 8.66 12.13 -19.59
C GLY A 63 7.67 11.02 -19.24
N VAL A 64 7.17 11.00 -17.98
CA VAL A 64 6.19 10.01 -17.52
C VAL A 64 4.96 10.72 -17.00
N SER A 65 3.80 10.31 -17.46
CA SER A 65 2.49 10.76 -16.95
C SER A 65 1.84 9.66 -16.12
N TYR A 66 1.11 10.06 -15.09
CA TYR A 66 0.38 9.16 -14.20
C TYR A 66 -1.11 9.50 -14.22
N SER A 67 -1.93 8.52 -13.83
CA SER A 67 -3.38 8.70 -13.76
C SER A 67 -3.93 8.35 -12.39
N THR A 68 -4.88 9.14 -11.89
CA THR A 68 -5.52 8.93 -10.59
C THR A 68 -6.55 7.80 -10.57
N ASP A 69 -6.95 7.29 -11.73
CA ASP A 69 -7.88 6.17 -11.87
C ASP A 69 -7.17 4.81 -12.00
N GLN A 70 -5.85 4.81 -11.88
CA GLN A 70 -5.03 3.63 -12.05
C GLN A 70 -5.19 2.62 -10.90
N VAL A 71 -5.34 1.36 -11.25
CA VAL A 71 -5.41 0.24 -10.30
C VAL A 71 -4.45 -0.87 -10.72
N PRO A 72 -3.97 -1.70 -9.79
CA PRO A 72 -3.14 -2.85 -10.14
C PRO A 72 -3.88 -3.80 -11.09
N SER A 73 -3.18 -4.31 -12.07
CA SER A 73 -3.68 -5.35 -12.96
C SER A 73 -3.94 -6.64 -12.19
N ALA A 74 -5.01 -7.34 -12.53
CA ALA A 74 -5.29 -8.65 -11.97
C ALA A 74 -4.22 -9.64 -12.45
N LYS A 75 -3.32 -10.05 -11.53
CA LYS A 75 -2.25 -11.03 -11.81
C LYS A 75 -2.40 -12.21 -10.87
N ILE A 76 -2.18 -13.41 -11.39
CA ILE A 76 -2.19 -14.62 -10.57
C ILE A 76 -0.90 -14.67 -9.77
N SER A 77 -1.03 -14.83 -8.46
CA SER A 77 0.06 -15.10 -7.53
C SER A 77 0.07 -16.58 -7.18
N VAL A 78 1.24 -17.18 -7.14
CA VAL A 78 1.43 -18.60 -6.83
C VAL A 78 2.21 -18.74 -5.54
N SER A 79 1.69 -19.51 -4.60
CA SER A 79 2.24 -19.69 -3.25
C SER A 79 2.47 -21.18 -2.96
N PRO A 80 3.60 -21.74 -3.40
CA PRO A 80 3.99 -23.12 -3.04
C PRO A 80 4.44 -23.17 -1.58
N ARG A 81 4.12 -24.29 -0.91
CA ARG A 81 4.50 -24.55 0.47
C ARG A 81 4.82 -26.02 0.65
N VAL A 82 5.84 -26.30 1.44
CA VAL A 82 6.16 -27.65 1.89
C VAL A 82 6.53 -27.61 3.35
N GLY A 83 6.10 -28.60 4.09
CA GLY A 83 6.44 -28.77 5.49
C GLY A 83 6.54 -30.22 5.87
N PHE A 84 7.29 -30.51 6.90
CA PHE A 84 7.44 -31.85 7.43
C PHE A 84 7.40 -31.87 8.96
N ASN A 85 7.04 -33.02 9.47
CA ASN A 85 7.11 -33.33 10.88
C ASN A 85 7.68 -34.77 11.01
N TRP A 86 8.78 -34.93 11.72
CA TRP A 86 9.45 -36.14 11.91
C TRP A 86 9.65 -36.45 13.39
N ASP A 87 8.96 -37.47 13.88
CA ASP A 87 9.18 -38.05 15.18
C ASP A 87 10.35 -39.05 15.08
N ILE A 88 11.55 -38.63 15.47
CA ILE A 88 12.79 -39.39 15.26
C ILE A 88 12.78 -40.74 16.01
N THR A 89 12.14 -40.77 17.17
CA THR A 89 12.09 -41.94 18.03
C THR A 89 10.81 -42.76 17.95
N GLY A 90 9.75 -42.18 17.37
CA GLY A 90 8.42 -42.79 17.37
C GLY A 90 7.63 -42.62 18.67
N GLU A 91 8.25 -42.08 19.71
CA GLU A 91 7.69 -41.90 21.05
C GLU A 91 7.45 -40.41 21.36
N ARG A 92 7.60 -39.53 20.35
CA ARG A 92 7.56 -38.06 20.48
C ARG A 92 8.58 -37.51 21.47
N LYS A 93 9.66 -38.24 21.70
CA LYS A 93 10.75 -37.78 22.56
C LYS A 93 11.63 -36.75 21.85
N TYR A 94 11.89 -36.97 20.57
CA TYR A 94 12.65 -36.05 19.72
C TYR A 94 11.87 -35.82 18.42
N VAL A 95 11.47 -34.57 18.18
CA VAL A 95 10.70 -34.23 17.01
C VAL A 95 11.44 -33.14 16.23
N LEU A 96 11.69 -33.37 14.94
CA LEU A 96 12.18 -32.38 14.01
C LEU A 96 11.04 -31.96 13.10
N ARG A 97 10.74 -30.65 13.08
CA ARG A 97 9.70 -30.08 12.23
C ARG A 97 10.22 -28.89 11.48
N GLY A 98 9.72 -28.67 10.29
CA GLY A 98 10.12 -27.52 9.50
C GLY A 98 9.24 -27.33 8.29
N GLY A 99 9.46 -26.22 7.63
CA GLY A 99 8.76 -25.91 6.40
C GLY A 99 9.34 -24.72 5.68
N THR A 100 9.02 -24.66 4.40
CA THR A 100 9.41 -23.55 3.54
C THR A 100 8.28 -23.22 2.57
N GLY A 101 8.19 -21.98 2.15
CA GLY A 101 7.17 -21.59 1.20
C GLY A 101 7.17 -20.11 0.87
N LEU A 102 6.47 -19.79 -0.22
CA LEU A 102 6.18 -18.43 -0.62
C LEU A 102 4.81 -18.02 -0.08
N TYR A 103 4.78 -16.89 0.62
CA TYR A 103 3.57 -16.33 1.20
C TYR A 103 3.28 -15.00 0.54
N VAL A 104 2.14 -14.92 -0.13
CA VAL A 104 1.68 -13.69 -0.79
C VAL A 104 0.70 -12.99 0.14
N GLY A 105 0.97 -11.71 0.42
CA GLY A 105 0.11 -10.84 1.20
C GLY A 105 -0.96 -10.16 0.35
N ARG A 106 -1.88 -9.48 1.03
CA ARG A 106 -2.88 -8.63 0.38
C ARG A 106 -2.37 -7.19 0.34
N LEU A 107 -2.80 -6.45 -0.68
CA LEU A 107 -2.60 -5.01 -0.70
C LEU A 107 -3.42 -4.38 0.44
N PRO A 108 -2.82 -3.52 1.27
CA PRO A 108 -3.55 -2.76 2.28
C PRO A 108 -4.64 -1.90 1.63
N PHE A 109 -5.89 -2.08 2.07
CA PHE A 109 -7.02 -1.32 1.50
C PHE A 109 -6.88 0.19 1.71
N VAL A 110 -6.17 0.61 2.74
CA VAL A 110 -5.89 2.04 2.99
C VAL A 110 -5.21 2.71 1.80
N TRP A 111 -4.34 2.03 1.07
CA TRP A 111 -3.70 2.61 -0.12
C TRP A 111 -4.69 2.83 -1.26
N LEU A 112 -5.60 1.89 -1.45
CA LEU A 112 -6.65 2.00 -2.46
C LEU A 112 -7.64 3.12 -2.11
N VAL A 113 -8.06 3.18 -0.84
CA VAL A 113 -8.95 4.24 -0.33
C VAL A 113 -8.27 5.61 -0.42
N SER A 114 -6.96 5.68 -0.14
CA SER A 114 -6.18 6.91 -0.31
C SER A 114 -6.10 7.35 -1.78
N ALA A 115 -6.00 6.43 -2.73
CA ALA A 115 -6.02 6.77 -4.15
C ALA A 115 -7.36 7.40 -4.55
N VAL A 116 -8.48 6.90 -4.00
CA VAL A 116 -9.81 7.49 -4.21
C VAL A 116 -9.91 8.86 -3.55
N GLY A 117 -9.59 8.95 -2.26
CA GLY A 117 -9.74 10.17 -1.46
C GLY A 117 -8.85 11.32 -1.93
N ASN A 118 -7.63 11.02 -2.39
CA ASN A 118 -6.64 12.04 -2.77
C ASN A 118 -6.64 12.36 -4.27
N SER A 119 -7.62 11.89 -5.03
CA SER A 119 -7.74 12.20 -6.47
C SER A 119 -8.14 13.65 -6.76
N ASN A 120 -8.67 14.38 -5.76
CA ASN A 120 -9.30 15.71 -5.87
C ASN A 120 -10.49 15.79 -6.84
N VAL A 121 -11.08 14.66 -7.20
CA VAL A 121 -12.31 14.61 -7.99
C VAL A 121 -13.54 14.62 -7.07
N GLY A 122 -13.51 13.80 -5.99
CA GLY A 122 -14.62 13.68 -5.04
C GLY A 122 -14.58 14.70 -3.89
N GLN A 123 -13.40 15.19 -3.55
CA GLN A 123 -13.21 16.13 -2.43
C GLN A 123 -12.03 17.09 -2.67
N ASN A 124 -12.17 18.32 -2.19
CA ASN A 124 -11.09 19.28 -2.11
C ASN A 124 -10.71 19.53 -0.66
N GLN A 125 -9.41 19.66 -0.40
CA GLN A 125 -8.89 19.91 0.93
C GLN A 125 -8.26 21.29 1.00
N TYR A 126 -8.70 22.10 1.96
CA TYR A 126 -8.20 23.44 2.20
C TYR A 126 -7.47 23.52 3.54
N TYR A 127 -6.24 24.01 3.53
CA TYR A 127 -5.43 24.20 4.72
C TYR A 127 -5.24 25.67 5.02
N TYR A 128 -5.69 26.12 6.19
CA TYR A 128 -5.56 27.51 6.67
C TYR A 128 -4.50 27.65 7.78
N THR A 129 -3.58 26.71 7.90
CA THR A 129 -2.61 26.66 9.00
C THR A 129 -1.53 27.74 8.96
N LYS A 130 -1.29 28.36 7.82
CA LYS A 130 -0.23 29.36 7.60
C LYS A 130 -0.75 30.68 7.06
N VAL A 131 -1.97 31.05 7.35
CA VAL A 131 -2.50 32.34 6.95
C VAL A 131 -1.88 33.40 7.86
N ALA A 132 -1.01 34.24 7.30
CA ALA A 132 -0.34 35.32 8.03
C ALA A 132 -1.31 36.40 8.48
N ASP A 133 -2.32 36.71 7.66
CA ASP A 133 -3.37 37.70 7.95
C ASP A 133 -4.48 37.01 8.79
N ALA A 134 -4.66 37.52 10.00
CA ALA A 134 -5.69 37.01 10.90
C ALA A 134 -7.12 37.29 10.34
N ALA A 135 -7.30 38.32 9.53
CA ALA A 135 -8.58 38.65 8.90
C ALA A 135 -9.03 37.60 7.86
N LEU A 136 -8.09 36.77 7.34
CA LEU A 136 -8.41 35.70 6.38
C LEU A 136 -8.68 34.36 7.06
N LYS A 137 -8.55 34.28 8.38
CA LYS A 137 -8.86 33.06 9.12
C LYS A 137 -10.35 32.98 9.39
N PRO A 138 -11.01 31.89 9.02
CA PRO A 138 -12.42 31.74 9.34
C PRO A 138 -12.64 31.68 10.85
N HIS A 139 -13.67 32.32 11.35
CA HIS A 139 -14.09 32.22 12.74
C HIS A 139 -14.72 30.85 13.00
N PHE A 140 -14.67 30.41 14.25
CA PHE A 140 -15.38 29.18 14.63
C PHE A 140 -16.88 29.36 14.40
N GLN A 141 -17.46 28.45 13.63
CA GLN A 141 -18.90 28.39 13.33
C GLN A 141 -19.44 27.02 13.78
N PRO A 142 -20.62 26.98 14.42
CA PRO A 142 -21.22 25.71 14.86
C PRO A 142 -21.76 24.87 13.69
N SER A 143 -21.80 25.40 12.47
CA SER A 143 -22.29 24.69 11.30
C SER A 143 -21.32 24.81 10.13
N VAL A 144 -21.27 23.76 9.31
CA VAL A 144 -20.47 23.75 8.07
C VAL A 144 -20.91 24.85 7.11
N SER A 145 -22.22 25.13 7.02
CA SER A 145 -22.76 26.19 6.19
C SER A 145 -22.30 27.56 6.66
N GLY A 146 -22.19 27.80 7.95
CA GLY A 146 -21.66 29.05 8.51
C GLY A 146 -20.22 29.28 8.06
N VAL A 147 -19.35 28.29 8.21
CA VAL A 147 -17.95 28.35 7.75
C VAL A 147 -17.88 28.59 6.23
N LEU A 148 -18.68 27.87 5.46
CA LEU A 148 -18.67 28.01 4.00
C LEU A 148 -19.16 29.39 3.55
N ASN A 149 -20.17 29.98 4.19
CA ASN A 149 -20.67 31.34 3.87
C ASN A 149 -19.61 32.40 4.23
N GLU A 150 -18.85 32.21 5.29
CA GLU A 150 -17.77 33.12 5.67
C GLU A 150 -16.60 33.05 4.67
N LEU A 151 -16.22 31.84 4.28
CA LEU A 151 -15.12 31.62 3.33
C LEU A 151 -15.49 32.01 1.89
N TYR A 152 -16.75 31.86 1.52
CA TYR A 152 -17.25 32.08 0.17
C TYR A 152 -18.54 32.92 0.16
N PRO A 153 -18.50 34.19 0.54
CA PRO A 153 -19.68 35.02 0.68
C PRO A 153 -20.46 35.24 -0.64
N ASN A 154 -19.75 35.10 -1.78
CA ASN A 154 -20.33 35.25 -3.12
C ASN A 154 -20.69 33.91 -3.78
N GLY A 155 -20.81 32.85 -2.99
CA GLY A 155 -21.05 31.52 -3.49
C GLY A 155 -19.74 30.76 -3.79
N ARG A 156 -19.84 29.47 -3.76
CA ARG A 156 -18.70 28.54 -3.93
C ARG A 156 -18.51 28.29 -5.43
N THR A 157 -17.49 28.83 -6.02
CA THR A 157 -16.93 28.33 -7.27
C THR A 157 -15.97 27.19 -6.90
N VAL A 158 -16.33 25.97 -7.25
CA VAL A 158 -15.42 24.80 -7.10
C VAL A 158 -14.45 24.85 -8.29
N ASP A 159 -13.35 25.56 -8.09
CA ASP A 159 -12.20 25.44 -8.99
C ASP A 159 -11.50 24.12 -8.59
N ILE A 160 -11.68 23.08 -9.40
CA ILE A 160 -11.00 21.79 -9.22
C ILE A 160 -9.53 22.03 -9.55
N LYS A 161 -8.74 22.32 -8.53
CA LYS A 161 -7.30 22.48 -8.69
C LYS A 161 -6.63 21.11 -8.70
N SER A 162 -5.47 21.04 -9.36
CA SER A 162 -4.64 19.84 -9.35
C SER A 162 -4.43 19.32 -7.93
N PRO A 163 -4.54 18.01 -7.69
CA PRO A 163 -4.38 17.43 -6.38
C PRO A 163 -2.97 17.73 -5.86
N LYS A 164 -2.87 18.17 -4.60
CA LYS A 164 -1.57 18.48 -4.00
C LYS A 164 -0.72 17.24 -3.80
N ASP A 165 -1.33 16.16 -3.31
CA ASP A 165 -0.68 14.92 -2.94
C ASP A 165 -1.50 13.71 -3.40
N PRO A 166 -1.66 13.49 -4.72
CA PRO A 166 -2.40 12.34 -5.21
C PRO A 166 -1.65 11.06 -4.86
N THR A 167 -2.39 10.06 -4.39
CA THR A 167 -1.88 8.71 -4.20
C THR A 167 -2.17 7.89 -5.43
N ILE A 168 -1.12 7.33 -6.04
CA ILE A 168 -1.21 6.53 -7.26
C ILE A 168 -0.71 5.13 -6.97
N ILE A 169 -1.39 4.13 -7.51
CA ILE A 169 -1.01 2.74 -7.38
C ILE A 169 -0.51 2.27 -8.74
N ASP A 170 0.68 1.70 -8.76
CA ASP A 170 1.26 1.19 -9.98
C ASP A 170 0.40 0.06 -10.55
N LYS A 171 0.08 0.13 -11.85
CA LYS A 171 -0.65 -0.92 -12.59
C LYS A 171 0.10 -2.26 -12.58
N ASP A 172 1.43 -2.21 -12.49
CA ASP A 172 2.30 -3.37 -12.47
C ASP A 172 2.70 -3.83 -11.07
N LEU A 173 2.06 -3.24 -10.03
CA LEU A 173 2.30 -3.63 -8.65
C LEU A 173 2.12 -5.13 -8.47
N LYS A 174 3.16 -5.77 -7.99
CA LYS A 174 3.11 -7.16 -7.54
C LYS A 174 2.67 -7.23 -6.09
N MET A 175 1.88 -8.22 -5.74
CA MET A 175 1.48 -8.40 -4.34
C MET A 175 2.70 -8.62 -3.46
N PRO A 176 2.76 -7.96 -2.29
CA PRO A 176 3.81 -8.19 -1.32
C PRO A 176 3.96 -9.68 -1.05
N SER A 177 5.16 -10.19 -1.14
CA SER A 177 5.41 -11.61 -0.93
C SER A 177 6.71 -11.84 -0.18
N THR A 178 6.70 -12.87 0.66
CA THR A 178 7.81 -13.23 1.53
C THR A 178 8.06 -14.73 1.42
N TRP A 179 9.28 -15.11 1.16
CA TRP A 179 9.74 -16.46 1.31
C TRP A 179 10.05 -16.71 2.79
N LYS A 180 9.43 -17.74 3.39
CA LYS A 180 9.65 -18.10 4.78
C LYS A 180 10.15 -19.52 4.85
N THR A 181 11.15 -19.75 5.70
CA THR A 181 11.65 -21.07 6.05
C THR A 181 11.80 -21.16 7.56
N SER A 182 11.31 -22.23 8.15
CA SER A 182 11.54 -22.52 9.57
C SER A 182 12.01 -23.95 9.75
N LEU A 183 12.82 -24.16 10.80
CA LEU A 183 13.26 -25.46 11.27
C LEU A 183 13.23 -25.43 12.78
N ALA A 184 12.58 -26.41 13.39
CA ALA A 184 12.48 -26.53 14.83
C ALA A 184 12.79 -27.93 15.29
N PHE A 185 13.42 -28.03 16.43
CA PHE A 185 13.71 -29.28 17.13
C PHE A 185 13.11 -29.23 18.53
N ASP A 186 12.28 -30.21 18.83
CA ASP A 186 11.62 -30.35 20.11
C ASP A 186 12.15 -31.63 20.79
N ALA A 187 12.47 -31.59 22.09
CA ALA A 187 12.96 -32.68 22.85
C ALA A 187 12.34 -32.76 24.26
N LYS A 188 11.97 -33.95 24.68
CA LYS A 188 11.65 -34.25 26.08
C LYS A 188 12.91 -34.69 26.83
N LEU A 189 13.36 -33.87 27.75
CA LEU A 189 14.51 -34.10 28.57
C LEU A 189 14.11 -34.84 29.88
N PRO A 190 15.05 -35.47 30.59
CA PRO A 190 14.78 -36.07 31.92
C PRO A 190 14.20 -35.02 32.89
N GLY A 191 13.26 -35.46 33.74
CA GLY A 191 12.60 -34.59 34.71
C GLY A 191 11.41 -33.81 34.15
N ASP A 192 10.77 -34.32 33.10
CA ASP A 192 9.59 -33.72 32.42
C ASP A 192 9.86 -32.30 31.87
N ILE A 193 11.09 -32.03 31.44
CA ILE A 193 11.46 -30.76 30.84
C ILE A 193 11.23 -30.83 29.35
N ASP A 194 10.38 -29.96 28.81
CA ASP A 194 10.21 -29.76 27.38
C ASP A 194 11.21 -28.72 26.87
N PHE A 195 12.04 -29.11 25.92
CA PHE A 195 12.99 -28.22 25.24
C PHE A 195 12.56 -28.01 23.78
N SER A 196 12.57 -26.77 23.32
CA SER A 196 12.33 -26.45 21.94
C SER A 196 13.31 -25.37 21.47
N ILE A 197 13.86 -25.57 20.27
CA ILE A 197 14.66 -24.55 19.57
C ILE A 197 14.11 -24.39 18.14
N GLU A 198 13.92 -23.16 17.70
CA GLU A 198 13.43 -22.86 16.35
C GLU A 198 14.28 -21.78 15.69
N GLY A 199 14.63 -22.01 14.43
CA GLY A 199 15.22 -21.02 13.54
C GLY A 199 14.23 -20.63 12.46
N ILE A 200 14.10 -19.32 12.21
CA ILE A 200 13.22 -18.77 11.18
C ILE A 200 14.02 -17.86 10.26
N PHE A 201 13.89 -18.10 8.95
CA PHE A 201 14.45 -17.25 7.91
C PHE A 201 13.32 -16.66 7.05
N ASN A 202 13.33 -15.33 6.89
CA ASN A 202 12.38 -14.60 6.05
C ASN A 202 13.14 -13.77 5.03
N LYS A 203 12.66 -13.80 3.78
CA LYS A 203 13.18 -12.96 2.69
C LYS A 203 12.01 -12.34 1.93
N ASP A 204 11.91 -11.02 1.92
CA ASP A 204 10.94 -10.32 1.10
C ASP A 204 11.34 -10.43 -0.38
N ILE A 205 10.38 -10.87 -1.20
CA ILE A 205 10.55 -11.07 -2.64
C ILE A 205 10.04 -9.84 -3.38
N ASN A 206 8.84 -9.36 -3.03
CA ASN A 206 8.24 -8.16 -3.61
C ASN A 206 7.81 -7.23 -2.47
N PRO A 207 8.73 -6.48 -1.86
CA PRO A 207 8.35 -5.47 -0.88
C PRO A 207 7.55 -4.36 -1.58
N ALA A 208 6.51 -3.88 -0.91
CA ALA A 208 5.83 -2.69 -1.39
C ALA A 208 6.67 -1.45 -1.06
N VAL A 209 6.95 -0.65 -2.08
CA VAL A 209 7.76 0.58 -1.96
C VAL A 209 6.89 1.78 -2.30
N ILE A 210 6.93 2.79 -1.43
CA ILE A 210 6.29 4.08 -1.68
C ILE A 210 7.38 5.07 -2.10
N SER A 211 7.18 5.74 -3.23
CA SER A 211 8.10 6.74 -3.74
C SER A 211 7.37 8.04 -4.12
N ASN A 212 8.00 9.17 -3.88
CA ASN A 212 7.48 10.45 -4.31
C ASN A 212 7.94 10.75 -5.74
N LYS A 213 7.03 10.66 -6.70
CA LYS A 213 7.31 10.88 -8.12
C LYS A 213 7.45 12.35 -8.51
N ALA A 214 7.07 13.27 -7.63
CA ALA A 214 7.28 14.71 -7.84
C ALA A 214 8.72 15.16 -7.54
N ILE A 215 9.55 14.29 -6.96
CA ILE A 215 10.96 14.57 -6.68
C ILE A 215 11.79 14.16 -7.89
N LYS A 216 12.60 15.10 -8.42
CA LYS A 216 13.57 14.81 -9.46
C LYS A 216 14.72 13.97 -8.90
N PRO A 217 15.34 13.12 -9.73
CA PRO A 217 16.63 12.52 -9.36
C PRO A 217 17.65 13.59 -8.92
N SER A 218 18.52 13.23 -8.00
CA SER A 218 19.57 14.13 -7.57
C SER A 218 20.55 14.37 -8.72
N GLU A 219 20.76 15.62 -9.04
CA GLU A 219 21.75 16.07 -10.04
C GLU A 219 22.97 16.72 -9.36
N THR A 220 22.85 17.04 -8.08
CA THR A 220 23.88 17.75 -7.31
C THR A 220 23.92 17.25 -5.87
N THR A 221 25.04 17.53 -5.21
CA THR A 221 25.23 17.29 -3.78
C THR A 221 25.36 18.59 -3.02
N ILE A 222 24.91 18.62 -1.78
CA ILE A 222 25.11 19.71 -0.84
C ILE A 222 26.08 19.22 0.25
N THR A 223 27.19 19.90 0.41
CA THR A 223 28.16 19.63 1.47
C THR A 223 27.91 20.57 2.64
N PHE A 224 27.50 20.02 3.77
CA PHE A 224 27.26 20.78 5.02
C PHE A 224 28.56 20.97 5.82
N ASN A 225 29.45 19.99 5.75
CA ASN A 225 30.79 20.01 6.30
C ASN A 225 31.66 18.97 5.56
N PRO A 226 32.99 18.91 5.76
CA PRO A 226 33.85 17.98 5.04
C PRO A 226 33.48 16.50 5.14
N ASN A 227 32.72 16.13 6.15
CA ASN A 227 32.32 14.74 6.42
C ASN A 227 30.81 14.49 6.19
N ASP A 228 30.02 15.49 5.77
CA ASP A 228 28.59 15.37 5.53
C ASP A 228 28.21 15.98 4.18
N THR A 229 28.17 15.13 3.18
CA THR A 229 27.71 15.47 1.82
C THR A 229 26.44 14.66 1.53
N ARG A 230 25.37 15.34 1.14
CA ARG A 230 24.07 14.72 0.85
C ARG A 230 23.59 15.07 -0.54
N ASP A 231 22.87 14.15 -1.14
CA ASP A 231 22.20 14.38 -2.41
C ASP A 231 21.17 15.49 -2.30
N SER A 232 21.18 16.42 -3.25
CA SER A 232 20.20 17.49 -3.37
C SER A 232 19.14 17.11 -4.40
N TYR A 233 17.92 16.96 -3.95
CA TYR A 233 16.81 16.58 -4.79
C TYR A 233 16.00 17.81 -5.20
N GLY A 234 15.85 18.03 -6.51
CA GLY A 234 14.94 19.01 -7.07
C GLY A 234 13.48 18.52 -7.04
N LYS A 235 12.56 19.42 -7.30
CA LYS A 235 11.16 19.08 -7.57
C LYS A 235 10.87 19.29 -9.03
N TYR A 236 10.00 18.47 -9.61
CA TYR A 236 9.30 18.84 -10.84
C TYR A 236 8.51 20.09 -10.48
N SER A 237 8.86 21.22 -11.11
CA SER A 237 8.39 22.53 -10.66
C SER A 237 6.86 22.65 -10.77
N ASP A 238 6.28 23.50 -9.91
CA ASP A 238 4.87 23.90 -10.04
C ASP A 238 4.55 24.48 -11.42
N ALA A 239 5.57 24.89 -12.20
CA ALA A 239 5.43 25.28 -13.59
C ALA A 239 4.92 24.17 -14.51
N SER A 240 5.27 22.89 -14.23
CA SER A 240 4.65 21.76 -14.96
C SER A 240 3.16 21.62 -14.64
N TRP A 241 2.74 22.05 -13.45
CA TRP A 241 1.35 22.10 -13.02
C TRP A 241 0.60 23.34 -13.53
N THR A 242 1.30 24.47 -13.68
CA THR A 242 0.71 25.74 -14.12
C THR A 242 0.71 25.91 -15.63
N ASN A 243 1.72 25.43 -16.33
CA ASN A 243 1.82 25.58 -17.79
C ASN A 243 0.84 24.69 -18.56
N ASN A 244 0.37 23.59 -17.97
CA ASN A 244 -0.66 22.74 -18.55
C ASN A 244 -2.10 23.25 -18.32
N ARG A 245 -2.29 24.30 -17.52
CA ARG A 245 -3.62 24.89 -17.28
C ARG A 245 -4.08 25.90 -18.34
N ASN A 246 -3.16 26.38 -19.17
CA ASN A 246 -3.42 27.45 -20.14
C ASN A 246 -3.47 26.96 -21.59
N ASN A 247 -3.55 25.65 -21.83
CA ASN A 247 -3.71 25.09 -23.19
C ASN A 247 -4.98 24.26 -23.30
#